data_4f0de32d72ce6fb6031c25f1e1968f99
#
_entry.id   4f0de32d72ce6fb6031c25f1e1968f99
#
_cell.length_a   1.000
_cell.length_b   1.000
_cell.length_c   1.000
_cell.angle_alpha   90.00
_cell.angle_beta   90.00
_cell.angle_gamma   90.00
#
_symmetry.space_group_name_H-M   'P 1'
#
loop_
_entity.id
_entity.type
_entity.pdbx_description
1 polymer ?
#
loop_
_entity_poly.entity_id
_entity_poly.type
_entity_poly.pdbx_seq_one_letter_code
_entity_poly.pdbx_strand_id
1 'polypeptide(L)'
;ERFLNKILPDWLRNFTTPLLTVFIMVPLVLLTVGPVTTILAQWISDGVEILMTAVPWLGGAIMGGLWQVFVMFGMHWGFVPILINDLGTQGFSIIMAPLMAAVLAQAAATLAVFLRTRSAKRRQVAGPATVSAFAAGVTEPAIYGVNLPLKLPFYFGIVGGAIGGAIIGIGELASNAFVFPSLLAYPAFLSHGNFTFMIIGTVVAMVVAFLLTFFFVDREKEQEATAVPETDSEQDTVKALDAEGGVIEDIGAPVAGKTIPLS
;
A
#
# COMPACT_ATOMS: atom_id res chain seq x y z
N GLU A 1 -25.13 -8.29 5.00
CA GLU A 1 -25.18 -7.67 6.32
C GLU A 1 -26.53 -7.03 6.58
N ARG A 2 -27.01 -6.07 5.75
CA ARG A 2 -28.34 -5.42 5.88
C ARG A 2 -29.50 -6.41 5.88
N PHE A 3 -29.41 -7.53 5.15
CA PHE A 3 -30.43 -8.59 5.12
C PHE A 3 -30.45 -9.39 6.42
N LEU A 4 -29.29 -9.77 6.93
CA LEU A 4 -29.15 -10.50 8.19
C LEU A 4 -29.64 -9.68 9.39
N ASN A 5 -29.39 -8.38 9.38
CA ASN A 5 -29.85 -7.46 10.42
C ASN A 5 -31.38 -7.32 10.51
N LYS A 6 -32.12 -7.69 9.45
CA LYS A 6 -33.59 -7.68 9.46
C LYS A 6 -34.19 -8.97 10.03
N ILE A 7 -33.45 -10.07 10.03
CA ILE A 7 -33.95 -11.40 10.40
C ILE A 7 -33.55 -11.78 11.84
N LEU A 8 -32.38 -11.28 12.27
CA LEU A 8 -31.81 -11.66 13.58
C LEU A 8 -32.35 -10.76 14.71
N PRO A 9 -32.69 -11.36 15.88
CA PRO A 9 -33.04 -10.60 17.09
C PRO A 9 -31.83 -9.78 17.59
N ASP A 10 -32.11 -8.62 18.20
CA ASP A 10 -31.12 -7.60 18.55
C ASP A 10 -29.98 -8.13 19.45
N TRP A 11 -30.29 -9.02 20.40
CA TRP A 11 -29.30 -9.60 21.31
C TRP A 11 -28.28 -10.51 20.63
N LEU A 12 -28.64 -11.11 19.45
CA LEU A 12 -27.77 -12.01 18.71
C LEU A 12 -27.06 -11.32 17.54
N ARG A 13 -27.56 -10.16 17.11
CA ARG A 13 -27.16 -9.46 15.89
C ARG A 13 -25.68 -9.09 15.88
N ASN A 14 -25.17 -8.57 16.98
CA ASN A 14 -23.80 -8.07 17.06
C ASN A 14 -22.74 -9.17 16.91
N PHE A 15 -23.06 -10.40 17.24
CA PHE A 15 -22.15 -11.53 17.09
C PHE A 15 -22.44 -12.35 15.83
N THR A 16 -23.71 -12.67 15.58
CA THR A 16 -24.11 -13.61 14.52
C THR A 16 -24.02 -12.96 13.13
N THR A 17 -24.29 -11.65 13.00
CA THR A 17 -24.21 -10.97 11.69
C THR A 17 -22.79 -10.98 11.13
N PRO A 18 -21.74 -10.55 11.85
CA PRO A 18 -20.37 -10.65 11.35
C PRO A 18 -19.96 -12.09 11.06
N LEU A 19 -20.30 -13.04 11.97
CA LEU A 19 -19.97 -14.46 11.83
C LEU A 19 -20.56 -15.05 10.55
N LEU A 20 -21.85 -14.90 10.32
CA LEU A 20 -22.53 -15.42 9.13
C LEU A 20 -22.06 -14.70 7.85
N THR A 21 -21.79 -13.39 7.94
CA THR A 21 -21.26 -12.64 6.80
C THR A 21 -19.90 -13.21 6.38
N VAL A 22 -18.98 -13.41 7.32
CA VAL A 22 -17.66 -14.00 7.04
C VAL A 22 -17.81 -15.44 6.55
N PHE A 23 -18.65 -16.26 7.20
CA PHE A 23 -18.86 -17.67 6.85
C PHE A 23 -19.40 -17.86 5.43
N ILE A 24 -20.25 -16.95 4.94
CA ILE A 24 -20.78 -16.97 3.57
C ILE A 24 -19.80 -16.32 2.59
N MET A 25 -19.26 -15.15 2.95
CA MET A 25 -18.45 -14.36 2.02
C MET A 25 -17.08 -14.96 1.76
N VAL A 26 -16.44 -15.58 2.76
CA VAL A 26 -15.12 -16.17 2.57
C VAL A 26 -15.14 -17.31 1.54
N PRO A 27 -16.01 -18.33 1.63
CA PRO A 27 -16.11 -19.35 0.58
C PRO A 27 -16.50 -18.77 -0.79
N LEU A 28 -17.43 -17.81 -0.80
CA LEU A 28 -17.86 -17.18 -2.04
C LEU A 28 -16.69 -16.47 -2.73
N VAL A 29 -15.93 -15.65 -2.00
CA VAL A 29 -14.77 -14.94 -2.54
C VAL A 29 -13.67 -15.93 -2.97
N LEU A 30 -13.39 -16.95 -2.16
CA LEU A 30 -12.37 -17.96 -2.50
C LEU A 30 -12.74 -18.78 -3.75
N LEU A 31 -14.02 -19.06 -3.97
CA LEU A 31 -14.48 -19.87 -5.10
C LEU A 31 -14.75 -19.04 -6.38
N THR A 32 -14.94 -17.73 -6.27
CA THR A 32 -15.28 -16.88 -7.41
C THR A 32 -14.17 -15.88 -7.73
N VAL A 33 -13.92 -14.94 -6.82
CA VAL A 33 -12.94 -13.86 -7.02
C VAL A 33 -11.52 -14.42 -7.02
N GLY A 34 -11.21 -15.36 -6.10
CA GLY A 34 -9.89 -15.97 -5.98
C GLY A 34 -9.38 -16.59 -7.28
N PRO A 35 -10.08 -17.54 -7.90
CA PRO A 35 -9.64 -18.14 -9.16
C PRO A 35 -9.48 -17.12 -10.29
N VAL A 36 -10.42 -16.17 -10.43
CA VAL A 36 -10.34 -15.15 -11.48
C VAL A 36 -9.10 -14.28 -11.31
N THR A 37 -8.85 -13.79 -10.10
CA THR A 37 -7.67 -12.96 -9.82
C THR A 37 -6.36 -13.73 -9.98
N THR A 38 -6.34 -15.01 -9.60
CA THR A 38 -5.15 -15.87 -9.78
C THR A 38 -4.86 -16.13 -11.26
N ILE A 39 -5.87 -16.43 -12.07
CA ILE A 39 -5.70 -16.63 -13.53
C ILE A 39 -5.20 -15.36 -14.19
N LEU A 40 -5.77 -14.19 -13.84
CA LEU A 40 -5.31 -12.91 -14.37
C LEU A 40 -3.87 -12.60 -13.96
N ALA A 41 -3.53 -12.83 -12.69
CA ALA A 41 -2.18 -12.65 -12.20
C ALA A 41 -1.18 -13.58 -12.89
N GLN A 42 -1.58 -14.81 -13.20
CA GLN A 42 -0.75 -15.79 -13.91
C GLN A 42 -0.47 -15.33 -15.35
N TRP A 43 -1.49 -14.90 -16.09
CA TRP A 43 -1.27 -14.36 -17.43
C TRP A 43 -0.35 -13.15 -17.46
N ILE A 44 -0.49 -12.25 -16.47
CA ILE A 44 0.39 -11.09 -16.33
C ILE A 44 1.82 -11.55 -16.00
N SER A 45 1.97 -12.51 -15.10
CA SER A 45 3.27 -13.06 -14.70
C SER A 45 3.98 -13.73 -15.87
N ASP A 46 3.27 -14.60 -16.63
CA ASP A 46 3.82 -15.28 -17.80
C ASP A 46 4.28 -14.25 -18.85
N GLY A 47 3.47 -13.21 -19.08
CA GLY A 47 3.83 -12.11 -19.97
C GLY A 47 5.04 -11.32 -19.49
N VAL A 48 5.15 -11.07 -18.18
CA VAL A 48 6.32 -10.40 -17.59
C VAL A 48 7.56 -11.27 -17.65
N GLU A 49 7.47 -12.57 -17.41
CA GLU A 49 8.59 -13.50 -17.50
C GLU A 49 9.15 -13.57 -18.91
N ILE A 50 8.26 -13.62 -19.92
CA ILE A 50 8.66 -13.54 -21.35
C ILE A 50 9.38 -12.21 -21.62
N LEU A 51 8.87 -11.09 -21.10
CA LEU A 51 9.53 -9.80 -21.28
C LEU A 51 10.85 -9.69 -20.52
N MET A 52 10.92 -10.22 -19.30
CA MET A 52 12.15 -10.22 -18.51
C MET A 52 13.26 -11.06 -19.17
N THR A 53 12.89 -12.12 -19.87
CA THR A 53 13.85 -12.97 -20.61
C THR A 53 14.20 -12.41 -21.98
N ALA A 54 13.24 -11.90 -22.75
CA ALA A 54 13.46 -11.40 -24.10
C ALA A 54 13.99 -9.94 -24.10
N VAL A 55 13.47 -9.08 -23.23
CA VAL A 55 13.81 -7.66 -23.14
C VAL A 55 13.86 -7.25 -21.67
N PRO A 56 14.92 -7.61 -20.90
CA PRO A 56 14.97 -7.50 -19.45
C PRO A 56 14.68 -6.09 -18.91
N TRP A 57 15.18 -5.04 -19.56
CA TRP A 57 14.92 -3.68 -19.14
C TRP A 57 13.43 -3.29 -19.22
N LEU A 58 12.72 -3.80 -20.25
CA LEU A 58 11.30 -3.51 -20.43
C LEU A 58 10.44 -4.26 -19.41
N GLY A 59 10.73 -5.55 -19.19
CA GLY A 59 10.08 -6.34 -18.13
C GLY A 59 10.29 -5.72 -16.77
N GLY A 60 11.51 -5.31 -16.46
CA GLY A 60 11.86 -4.59 -15.23
C GLY A 60 11.13 -3.25 -15.10
N ALA A 61 11.02 -2.46 -16.17
CA ALA A 61 10.28 -1.20 -16.18
C ALA A 61 8.79 -1.41 -15.90
N ILE A 62 8.18 -2.39 -16.53
CA ILE A 62 6.75 -2.71 -16.34
C ILE A 62 6.48 -3.15 -14.91
N MET A 63 7.27 -4.09 -14.38
CA MET A 63 7.09 -4.55 -13.00
C MET A 63 7.41 -3.45 -11.98
N GLY A 64 8.49 -2.73 -12.15
CA GLY A 64 8.87 -1.61 -11.28
C GLY A 64 7.86 -0.47 -11.29
N GLY A 65 7.22 -0.20 -12.42
CA GLY A 65 6.18 0.82 -12.55
C GLY A 65 4.81 0.35 -12.05
N LEU A 66 4.33 -0.80 -12.52
CA LEU A 66 2.95 -1.23 -12.29
C LEU A 66 2.74 -1.99 -10.99
N TRP A 67 3.79 -2.45 -10.30
CA TRP A 67 3.66 -3.22 -9.07
C TRP A 67 2.75 -2.56 -8.04
N GLN A 68 2.91 -1.26 -7.81
CA GLN A 68 2.08 -0.55 -6.82
C GLN A 68 0.63 -0.38 -7.27
N VAL A 69 0.37 -0.42 -8.58
CA VAL A 69 -1.00 -0.50 -9.10
C VAL A 69 -1.58 -1.88 -8.79
N PHE A 70 -0.82 -2.96 -8.96
CA PHE A 70 -1.27 -4.31 -8.56
C PHE A 70 -1.50 -4.42 -7.06
N VAL A 71 -0.66 -3.78 -6.23
CA VAL A 71 -0.86 -3.70 -4.78
C VAL A 71 -2.17 -2.99 -4.45
N MET A 72 -2.47 -1.87 -5.11
CA MET A 72 -3.68 -1.09 -4.89
C MET A 72 -4.97 -1.90 -5.17
N PHE A 73 -4.96 -2.76 -6.18
CA PHE A 73 -6.09 -3.64 -6.49
C PHE A 73 -6.04 -4.99 -5.74
N GLY A 74 -5.04 -5.23 -4.89
CA GLY A 74 -4.86 -6.51 -4.20
C GLY A 74 -4.37 -7.66 -5.08
N MET A 75 -4.08 -7.40 -6.36
CA MET A 75 -3.67 -8.43 -7.33
C MET A 75 -2.27 -8.99 -7.05
N HIS A 76 -1.44 -8.25 -6.31
CA HIS A 76 -0.07 -8.68 -5.94
C HIS A 76 -0.04 -10.01 -5.18
N TRP A 77 -1.08 -10.36 -4.44
CA TRP A 77 -1.20 -11.66 -3.78
C TRP A 77 -1.32 -12.83 -4.77
N GLY A 78 -1.82 -12.58 -5.98
CA GLY A 78 -1.85 -13.57 -7.06
C GLY A 78 -0.46 -13.96 -7.59
N PHE A 79 0.55 -13.08 -7.42
CA PHE A 79 1.94 -13.39 -7.80
C PHE A 79 2.66 -14.27 -6.77
N VAL A 80 2.21 -14.28 -5.51
CA VAL A 80 2.90 -15.02 -4.43
C VAL A 80 3.04 -16.52 -4.70
N PRO A 81 2.00 -17.25 -5.15
CA PRO A 81 2.16 -18.66 -5.52
C PRO A 81 3.18 -18.88 -6.63
N ILE A 82 3.25 -17.97 -7.61
CA ILE A 82 4.18 -18.04 -8.74
C ILE A 82 5.61 -17.85 -8.24
N LEU A 83 5.83 -16.81 -7.43
CA LEU A 83 7.14 -16.54 -6.81
C LEU A 83 7.63 -17.70 -5.94
N ILE A 84 6.73 -18.34 -5.17
CA ILE A 84 7.07 -19.51 -4.35
C ILE A 84 7.38 -20.72 -5.25
N ASN A 85 6.64 -20.90 -6.34
CA ASN A 85 6.91 -21.96 -7.31
C ASN A 85 8.28 -21.78 -7.98
N ASP A 86 8.62 -20.58 -8.42
CA ASP A 86 9.94 -20.28 -9.01
C ASP A 86 11.07 -20.63 -8.04
N LEU A 87 10.94 -20.17 -6.79
CA LEU A 87 11.92 -20.46 -5.75
C LEU A 87 12.04 -21.96 -5.46
N GLY A 88 10.93 -22.70 -5.52
CA GLY A 88 10.89 -24.15 -5.29
C GLY A 88 11.45 -24.97 -6.46
N THR A 89 11.27 -24.51 -7.69
CA THR A 89 11.67 -25.24 -8.91
C THR A 89 13.02 -24.84 -9.46
N GLN A 90 13.30 -23.52 -9.48
CA GLN A 90 14.53 -22.95 -10.05
C GLN A 90 15.54 -22.49 -8.99
N GLY A 91 15.08 -22.32 -7.73
CA GLY A 91 15.90 -21.78 -6.64
C GLY A 91 15.99 -20.24 -6.64
N PHE A 92 15.38 -19.56 -7.61
CA PHE A 92 15.36 -18.09 -7.69
C PHE A 92 14.13 -17.60 -8.46
N SER A 93 13.78 -16.31 -8.31
CA SER A 93 12.75 -15.64 -9.12
C SER A 93 13.24 -14.30 -9.64
N ILE A 94 13.12 -14.10 -10.95
CA ILE A 94 13.51 -12.86 -11.65
C ILE A 94 12.47 -11.74 -11.45
N ILE A 95 11.23 -12.09 -11.16
CA ILE A 95 10.12 -11.16 -11.00
C ILE A 95 10.30 -10.27 -9.75
N MET A 96 10.92 -10.80 -8.70
CA MET A 96 11.06 -10.08 -7.42
C MET A 96 12.02 -8.89 -7.46
N ALA A 97 13.04 -8.93 -8.32
CA ALA A 97 14.09 -7.93 -8.30
C ALA A 97 13.59 -6.50 -8.64
N PRO A 98 12.80 -6.26 -9.70
CA PRO A 98 12.26 -4.94 -10.02
C PRO A 98 11.31 -4.38 -8.96
N LEU A 99 10.70 -5.23 -8.12
CA LEU A 99 9.81 -4.80 -7.04
C LEU A 99 10.52 -3.95 -5.99
N MET A 100 11.82 -4.14 -5.82
CA MET A 100 12.66 -3.29 -4.97
C MET A 100 12.58 -1.82 -5.39
N ALA A 101 12.69 -1.54 -6.70
CA ALA A 101 12.58 -0.18 -7.21
C ALA A 101 11.16 0.38 -7.00
N ALA A 102 10.12 -0.42 -7.24
CA ALA A 102 8.72 -0.01 -7.05
C ALA A 102 8.41 0.43 -5.61
N VAL A 103 8.81 -0.39 -4.63
CA VAL A 103 8.53 -0.16 -3.21
C VAL A 103 9.35 1.02 -2.69
N LEU A 104 10.66 1.06 -2.98
CA LEU A 104 11.54 2.11 -2.49
C LEU A 104 11.24 3.47 -3.16
N ALA A 105 10.76 3.50 -4.40
CA ALA A 105 10.29 4.73 -5.05
C ALA A 105 9.07 5.32 -4.33
N GLN A 106 8.08 4.49 -3.96
CA GLN A 106 6.91 4.96 -3.22
C GLN A 106 7.28 5.42 -1.80
N ALA A 107 8.20 4.72 -1.14
CA ALA A 107 8.73 5.13 0.15
C ALA A 107 9.43 6.50 0.06
N ALA A 108 10.22 6.73 -0.97
CA ALA A 108 10.92 7.99 -1.21
C ALA A 108 9.96 9.14 -1.56
N ALA A 109 8.90 8.88 -2.33
CA ALA A 109 7.83 9.84 -2.57
C ALA A 109 7.13 10.25 -1.28
N THR A 110 6.81 9.28 -0.40
CA THR A 110 6.21 9.54 0.91
C THR A 110 7.16 10.34 1.82
N LEU A 111 8.45 10.02 1.80
CA LEU A 111 9.49 10.79 2.51
C LEU A 111 9.52 12.24 2.05
N ALA A 112 9.44 12.50 0.74
CA ALA A 112 9.42 13.84 0.21
C ALA A 112 8.19 14.64 0.71
N VAL A 113 7.01 14.00 0.76
CA VAL A 113 5.80 14.60 1.36
C VAL A 113 6.03 14.87 2.84
N PHE A 114 6.56 13.92 3.62
CA PHE A 114 6.84 14.08 5.05
C PHE A 114 7.74 15.29 5.34
N LEU A 115 8.80 15.46 4.55
CA LEU A 115 9.75 16.56 4.75
C LEU A 115 9.20 17.91 4.32
N ARG A 116 8.30 17.93 3.33
CA ARG A 116 7.78 19.18 2.73
C ARG A 116 6.49 19.66 3.37
N THR A 117 5.64 18.74 3.89
CA THR A 117 4.32 19.08 4.42
C THR A 117 4.42 19.98 5.65
N ARG A 118 3.50 20.97 5.74
CA ARG A 118 3.29 21.79 6.92
C ARG A 118 2.12 21.33 7.78
N SER A 119 1.31 20.40 7.27
CA SER A 119 0.18 19.83 8.01
C SER A 119 0.69 18.83 9.06
N ALA A 120 0.44 19.13 10.34
CA ALA A 120 0.79 18.23 11.45
C ALA A 120 0.09 16.87 11.32
N LYS A 121 -1.20 16.85 10.93
CA LYS A 121 -1.99 15.64 10.69
C LYS A 121 -1.34 14.74 9.63
N ARG A 122 -0.95 15.33 8.48
CA ARG A 122 -0.29 14.57 7.41
C ARG A 122 1.08 14.07 7.82
N ARG A 123 1.85 14.89 8.54
CA ARG A 123 3.17 14.51 9.03
C ARG A 123 3.12 13.31 9.98
N GLN A 124 2.09 13.24 10.84
CA GLN A 124 1.86 12.11 11.73
C GLN A 124 1.58 10.80 10.97
N VAL A 125 0.97 10.85 9.79
CA VAL A 125 0.73 9.68 8.93
C VAL A 125 1.96 9.37 8.08
N ALA A 126 2.56 10.37 7.44
CA ALA A 126 3.64 10.19 6.48
C ALA A 126 4.93 9.67 7.12
N GLY A 127 5.25 10.08 8.34
CA GLY A 127 6.46 9.63 9.05
C GLY A 127 6.50 8.12 9.26
N PRO A 128 5.57 7.54 10.04
CA PRO A 128 5.49 6.09 10.26
C PRO A 128 5.32 5.30 8.95
N ALA A 129 4.52 5.81 8.00
CA ALA A 129 4.33 5.18 6.69
C ALA A 129 5.64 5.09 5.88
N THR A 130 6.47 6.13 5.93
CA THR A 130 7.81 6.14 5.31
C THR A 130 8.70 5.07 5.92
N VAL A 131 8.76 4.99 7.26
CA VAL A 131 9.58 4.00 7.96
C VAL A 131 9.09 2.58 7.64
N SER A 132 7.78 2.34 7.67
CA SER A 132 7.19 1.04 7.32
C SER A 132 7.57 0.60 5.89
N ALA A 133 7.47 1.51 4.92
CA ALA A 133 7.79 1.21 3.53
C ALA A 133 9.29 0.93 3.32
N PHE A 134 10.18 1.71 3.92
CA PHE A 134 11.64 1.49 3.79
C PHE A 134 12.12 0.25 4.55
N ALA A 135 11.66 0.04 5.79
CA ALA A 135 12.19 -1.01 6.64
C ALA A 135 11.52 -2.37 6.39
N ALA A 136 10.19 -2.39 6.25
CA ALA A 136 9.42 -3.62 6.13
C ALA A 136 8.90 -3.91 4.71
N GLY A 137 8.98 -2.95 3.78
CA GLY A 137 8.41 -3.09 2.44
C GLY A 137 6.89 -2.99 2.40
N VAL A 138 6.26 -2.59 3.50
CA VAL A 138 4.80 -2.43 3.61
C VAL A 138 4.43 -1.03 3.16
N THR A 139 3.93 -0.92 1.93
CA THR A 139 3.65 0.36 1.27
C THR A 139 2.21 0.84 1.38
N GLU A 140 1.29 0.01 1.84
CA GLU A 140 -0.13 0.33 1.97
C GLU A 140 -0.39 1.61 2.78
N PRO A 141 0.23 1.83 3.96
CA PRO A 141 0.07 3.09 4.69
C PRO A 141 0.60 4.30 3.92
N ALA A 142 1.69 4.13 3.17
CA ALA A 142 2.27 5.18 2.34
C ALA A 142 1.39 5.51 1.13
N ILE A 143 0.85 4.47 0.47
CA ILE A 143 -0.01 4.63 -0.71
C ILE A 143 -1.35 5.24 -0.30
N TYR A 144 -2.10 4.59 0.60
CA TYR A 144 -3.47 5.01 0.92
C TYR A 144 -3.52 6.24 1.83
N GLY A 145 -2.55 6.36 2.75
CA GLY A 145 -2.50 7.47 3.69
C GLY A 145 -1.89 8.75 3.13
N VAL A 146 -1.03 8.66 2.11
CA VAL A 146 -0.25 9.82 1.65
C VAL A 146 -0.24 9.97 0.13
N ASN A 147 0.30 8.99 -0.61
CA ASN A 147 0.63 9.17 -2.02
C ASN A 147 -0.61 9.23 -2.91
N LEU A 148 -1.59 8.36 -2.70
CA LEU A 148 -2.81 8.28 -3.50
C LEU A 148 -3.77 9.45 -3.25
N PRO A 149 -4.02 9.91 -2.01
CA PRO A 149 -4.81 11.12 -1.77
C PRO A 149 -4.23 12.37 -2.44
N LEU A 150 -2.90 12.49 -2.52
CA LEU A 150 -2.22 13.57 -3.21
C LEU A 150 -2.07 13.36 -4.71
N LYS A 151 -2.30 12.15 -5.21
CA LYS A 151 -2.19 11.69 -6.60
C LYS A 151 -0.76 11.78 -7.16
N LEU A 152 -0.16 12.98 -7.25
CA LEU A 152 1.16 13.20 -7.85
C LEU A 152 2.27 12.34 -7.24
N PRO A 153 2.42 12.22 -5.89
CA PRO A 153 3.44 11.34 -5.30
C PRO A 153 3.31 9.88 -5.75
N PHE A 154 2.08 9.40 -5.91
CA PHE A 154 1.83 8.04 -6.39
C PHE A 154 2.33 7.86 -7.83
N TYR A 155 2.00 8.79 -8.74
CA TYR A 155 2.48 8.74 -10.13
C TYR A 155 4.00 8.91 -10.23
N PHE A 156 4.60 9.77 -9.42
CA PHE A 156 6.04 9.94 -9.40
C PHE A 156 6.77 8.72 -8.84
N GLY A 157 6.15 8.01 -7.88
CA GLY A 157 6.62 6.70 -7.43
C GLY A 157 6.56 5.65 -8.55
N ILE A 158 5.50 5.64 -9.38
CA ILE A 158 5.39 4.76 -10.57
C ILE A 158 6.52 5.07 -11.55
N VAL A 159 6.76 6.34 -11.88
CA VAL A 159 7.82 6.75 -12.81
C VAL A 159 9.21 6.36 -12.27
N GLY A 160 9.49 6.67 -11.01
CA GLY A 160 10.74 6.28 -10.37
C GLY A 160 10.93 4.77 -10.35
N GLY A 161 9.87 4.03 -9.98
CA GLY A 161 9.86 2.57 -9.98
C GLY A 161 10.10 1.97 -11.37
N ALA A 162 9.50 2.53 -12.42
CA ALA A 162 9.70 2.08 -13.79
C ALA A 162 11.16 2.29 -14.25
N ILE A 163 11.72 3.47 -14.01
CA ILE A 163 13.11 3.77 -14.39
C ILE A 163 14.10 2.87 -13.61
N GLY A 164 13.92 2.76 -12.29
CA GLY A 164 14.78 1.91 -11.48
C GLY A 164 14.60 0.43 -11.78
N GLY A 165 13.38 -0.01 -12.04
CA GLY A 165 13.06 -1.38 -12.45
C GLY A 165 13.70 -1.73 -13.81
N ALA A 166 13.72 -0.79 -14.77
CA ALA A 166 14.44 -0.96 -16.04
C ALA A 166 15.94 -1.21 -15.81
N ILE A 167 16.57 -0.43 -14.95
CA ILE A 167 17.99 -0.58 -14.61
C ILE A 167 18.25 -1.93 -13.95
N ILE A 168 17.39 -2.36 -13.02
CA ILE A 168 17.50 -3.66 -12.34
C ILE A 168 17.32 -4.80 -13.35
N GLY A 169 16.40 -4.67 -14.31
CA GLY A 169 16.19 -5.64 -15.38
C GLY A 169 17.44 -5.84 -16.24
N ILE A 170 18.15 -4.76 -16.59
CA ILE A 170 19.43 -4.85 -17.32
C ILE A 170 20.48 -5.66 -16.54
N GLY A 171 20.43 -5.60 -15.21
CA GLY A 171 21.34 -6.36 -14.36
C GLY A 171 21.03 -7.85 -14.24
N GLU A 172 19.94 -8.33 -14.83
CA GLU A 172 19.46 -9.72 -14.80
C GLU A 172 19.37 -10.30 -13.37
N LEU A 173 18.89 -9.47 -12.46
CA LEU A 173 18.84 -9.78 -11.04
C LEU A 173 17.68 -10.71 -10.72
N ALA A 174 17.94 -11.66 -9.80
CA ALA A 174 16.91 -12.52 -9.25
C ALA A 174 17.04 -12.64 -7.72
N SER A 175 15.93 -12.91 -7.07
CA SER A 175 15.91 -13.20 -5.64
C SER A 175 16.02 -14.70 -5.38
N ASN A 176 16.80 -15.09 -4.38
CA ASN A 176 16.90 -16.48 -3.92
C ASN A 176 16.01 -16.81 -2.72
N ALA A 177 15.20 -15.85 -2.28
CA ALA A 177 14.25 -16.01 -1.18
C ALA A 177 13.00 -15.18 -1.41
N PHE A 178 11.87 -15.60 -0.86
CA PHE A 178 10.68 -14.77 -0.80
C PHE A 178 10.86 -13.72 0.31
N VAL A 179 10.98 -12.46 -0.08
CA VAL A 179 11.17 -11.33 0.83
C VAL A 179 10.25 -10.18 0.45
N PHE A 180 9.79 -9.41 1.43
CA PHE A 180 9.14 -8.13 1.13
C PHE A 180 10.20 -7.12 0.69
N PRO A 181 10.03 -6.48 -0.49
CA PRO A 181 10.97 -5.52 -1.02
C PRO A 181 11.20 -4.34 -0.05
N SER A 182 12.38 -4.23 0.53
CA SER A 182 12.72 -3.23 1.55
C SER A 182 14.25 -3.03 1.60
N LEU A 183 14.71 -2.05 2.36
CA LEU A 183 16.16 -1.88 2.57
C LEU A 183 16.81 -3.10 3.24
N LEU A 184 16.04 -3.89 3.98
CA LEU A 184 16.55 -5.10 4.63
C LEU A 184 16.57 -6.32 3.69
N ALA A 185 15.94 -6.23 2.52
CA ALA A 185 15.82 -7.35 1.57
C ALA A 185 17.03 -7.52 0.63
N TYR A 186 17.95 -6.57 0.58
CA TYR A 186 19.10 -6.63 -0.34
C TYR A 186 19.90 -7.95 -0.32
N PRO A 187 20.10 -8.62 0.84
CA PRO A 187 20.83 -9.88 0.85
C PRO A 187 20.22 -10.99 -0.01
N ALA A 188 18.91 -10.97 -0.24
CA ALA A 188 18.22 -11.96 -1.08
C ALA A 188 18.57 -11.85 -2.57
N PHE A 189 19.25 -10.80 -3.00
CA PHE A 189 19.58 -10.52 -4.40
C PHE A 189 21.07 -10.61 -4.73
N LEU A 190 21.88 -11.13 -3.81
CA LEU A 190 23.34 -11.23 -3.99
C LEU A 190 23.77 -12.39 -4.88
N SER A 191 22.91 -13.40 -5.07
CA SER A 191 23.30 -14.68 -5.68
C SER A 191 23.18 -14.70 -7.21
N HIS A 192 22.39 -13.81 -7.82
CA HIS A 192 22.10 -13.82 -9.25
C HIS A 192 22.17 -12.42 -9.83
N GLY A 193 22.75 -12.33 -11.02
CA GLY A 193 22.90 -11.08 -11.78
C GLY A 193 23.97 -10.15 -11.20
N ASN A 194 23.99 -8.93 -11.72
CA ASN A 194 24.95 -7.92 -11.29
C ASN A 194 24.35 -7.00 -10.22
N PHE A 195 24.69 -7.24 -8.96
CA PHE A 195 24.18 -6.51 -7.80
C PHE A 195 24.39 -4.98 -7.87
N THR A 196 25.39 -4.52 -8.62
CA THR A 196 25.57 -3.07 -8.83
C THR A 196 24.35 -2.42 -9.47
N PHE A 197 23.67 -3.11 -10.40
CA PHE A 197 22.44 -2.61 -11.01
C PHE A 197 21.27 -2.56 -10.02
N MET A 198 21.25 -3.43 -9.00
CA MET A 198 20.28 -3.33 -7.91
C MET A 198 20.43 -2.00 -7.15
N ILE A 199 21.66 -1.70 -6.75
CA ILE A 199 21.95 -0.46 -6.01
C ILE A 199 21.67 0.77 -6.87
N ILE A 200 22.17 0.80 -8.11
CA ILE A 200 21.94 1.92 -9.02
C ILE A 200 20.44 2.08 -9.29
N GLY A 201 19.76 1.01 -9.64
CA GLY A 201 18.32 1.04 -9.97
C GLY A 201 17.46 1.53 -8.81
N THR A 202 17.70 1.02 -7.60
CA THR A 202 16.94 1.46 -6.42
C THR A 202 17.27 2.89 -6.01
N VAL A 203 18.54 3.31 -6.07
CA VAL A 203 18.92 4.70 -5.78
C VAL A 203 18.30 5.65 -6.81
N VAL A 204 18.36 5.33 -8.10
CA VAL A 204 17.73 6.14 -9.16
C VAL A 204 16.23 6.21 -8.96
N ALA A 205 15.56 5.08 -8.66
CA ALA A 205 14.12 5.03 -8.36
C ALA A 205 13.75 5.98 -7.22
N MET A 206 14.50 5.91 -6.11
CA MET A 206 14.28 6.76 -4.94
C MET A 206 14.52 8.24 -5.25
N VAL A 207 15.63 8.56 -5.90
CA VAL A 207 16.00 9.96 -6.23
C VAL A 207 14.98 10.58 -7.17
N VAL A 208 14.57 9.88 -8.24
CA VAL A 208 13.58 10.36 -9.19
C VAL A 208 12.23 10.60 -8.49
N ALA A 209 11.72 9.61 -7.77
CA ALA A 209 10.43 9.73 -7.07
C ALA A 209 10.47 10.84 -6.01
N PHE A 210 11.55 10.93 -5.25
CA PHE A 210 11.74 11.96 -4.23
C PHE A 210 11.79 13.36 -4.84
N LEU A 211 12.64 13.61 -5.83
CA LEU A 211 12.81 14.91 -6.42
C LEU A 211 11.55 15.39 -7.13
N LEU A 212 10.91 14.53 -7.94
CA LEU A 212 9.66 14.87 -8.59
C LEU A 212 8.58 15.22 -7.56
N THR A 213 8.44 14.41 -6.50
CA THR A 213 7.48 14.70 -5.44
C THR A 213 7.83 15.98 -4.70
N PHE A 214 9.10 16.18 -4.34
CA PHE A 214 9.54 17.32 -3.58
C PHE A 214 9.34 18.65 -4.31
N PHE A 215 9.55 18.68 -5.62
CA PHE A 215 9.45 19.93 -6.41
C PHE A 215 8.03 20.18 -6.95
N PHE A 216 7.31 19.15 -7.35
CA PHE A 216 6.05 19.30 -8.08
C PHE A 216 4.78 19.12 -7.24
N VAL A 217 4.87 18.62 -6.01
CA VAL A 217 3.68 18.54 -5.14
C VAL A 217 3.40 19.90 -4.53
N ASP A 218 2.24 20.44 -4.87
CA ASP A 218 1.79 21.77 -4.46
C ASP A 218 1.40 21.78 -2.98
N ARG A 219 1.92 22.76 -2.22
CA ARG A 219 1.65 22.90 -0.77
C ARG A 219 0.20 23.30 -0.49
N GLU A 220 -0.47 23.99 -1.41
CA GLU A 220 -1.85 24.43 -1.24
C GLU A 220 -2.85 23.27 -1.41
N LYS A 221 -2.66 22.43 -2.42
CA LYS A 221 -3.47 21.20 -2.60
C LYS A 221 -3.28 20.19 -1.49
N GLU A 222 -2.17 20.27 -0.78
CA GLU A 222 -1.95 19.52 0.44
C GLU A 222 -2.95 19.88 1.56
N GLN A 223 -3.34 21.15 1.67
CA GLN A 223 -4.27 21.60 2.71
C GLN A 223 -5.71 21.19 2.39
N GLU A 224 -6.14 21.27 1.14
CA GLU A 224 -7.49 20.85 0.72
C GLU A 224 -7.73 19.33 0.86
N ALA A 225 -6.73 18.51 0.54
CA ALA A 225 -6.85 17.05 0.70
C ALA A 225 -6.78 16.61 2.18
N THR A 226 -6.45 17.51 3.11
CA THR A 226 -6.46 17.25 4.57
C THR A 226 -7.75 17.74 5.23
N ALA A 227 -8.50 18.61 4.56
CA ALA A 227 -9.86 18.94 4.91
C ALA A 227 -10.75 17.72 4.53
N VAL A 228 -10.75 16.70 5.38
CA VAL A 228 -11.92 15.83 5.47
C VAL A 228 -13.07 16.78 5.79
N PRO A 229 -14.18 16.78 5.06
CA PRO A 229 -15.36 17.49 5.52
C PRO A 229 -15.57 17.01 6.96
N GLU A 230 -15.38 17.90 7.92
CA GLU A 230 -15.98 17.71 9.22
C GLU A 230 -17.45 17.53 8.87
N THR A 231 -17.92 16.31 9.00
CA THR A 231 -19.33 16.01 8.78
C THR A 231 -20.02 16.88 9.81
N ASP A 232 -20.72 17.93 9.34
CA ASP A 232 -21.62 18.77 10.16
C ASP A 232 -22.61 17.92 10.99
N SER A 233 -22.66 16.61 10.72
CA SER A 233 -23.47 15.62 11.43
C SER A 233 -23.10 15.42 12.90
N GLU A 234 -21.86 15.63 13.35
CA GLU A 234 -21.54 15.51 14.79
C GLU A 234 -21.95 16.77 15.56
N GLN A 235 -21.75 17.96 14.98
CA GLN A 235 -22.18 19.20 15.61
C GLN A 235 -23.69 19.39 15.61
N ASP A 236 -24.36 18.94 14.52
CA ASP A 236 -25.82 18.97 14.46
C ASP A 236 -26.45 17.90 15.37
N THR A 237 -25.83 16.77 15.56
CA THR A 237 -26.29 15.73 16.49
C THR A 237 -26.12 16.18 17.95
N VAL A 238 -25.00 16.81 18.29
CA VAL A 238 -24.76 17.38 19.62
C VAL A 238 -25.75 18.52 19.90
N LYS A 239 -25.98 19.45 18.95
CA LYS A 239 -26.97 20.52 19.10
C LYS A 239 -28.41 20.01 19.21
N ALA A 240 -28.75 18.94 18.49
CA ALA A 240 -30.08 18.34 18.56
C ALA A 240 -30.33 17.65 19.91
N LEU A 241 -29.30 17.01 20.50
CA LEU A 241 -29.36 16.37 21.80
C LEU A 241 -29.45 17.39 22.94
N ASP A 242 -28.74 18.52 22.84
CA ASP A 242 -28.83 19.63 23.80
C ASP A 242 -30.22 20.29 23.82
N ALA A 243 -30.92 20.28 22.68
CA ALA A 243 -32.27 20.85 22.56
C ALA A 243 -33.37 19.97 23.21
N GLU A 244 -33.12 18.66 23.35
CA GLU A 244 -34.09 17.72 23.95
C GLU A 244 -33.87 17.49 25.47
N GLY A 245 -32.89 18.16 26.11
CA GLY A 245 -32.69 18.11 27.58
C GLY A 245 -32.25 16.74 28.12
N GLY A 246 -31.68 15.91 27.26
CA GLY A 246 -31.11 14.61 27.66
C GLY A 246 -29.78 14.77 28.39
N VAL A 247 -29.57 14.00 29.47
CA VAL A 247 -28.28 13.91 30.16
C VAL A 247 -27.28 13.24 29.22
N ILE A 248 -26.31 14.00 28.72
CA ILE A 248 -25.22 13.46 27.94
C ILE A 248 -24.16 12.90 28.91
N GLU A 249 -24.06 11.59 29.02
CA GLU A 249 -22.91 10.93 29.64
C GLU A 249 -21.76 10.98 28.63
N ASP A 250 -20.86 11.94 28.79
CA ASP A 250 -19.65 12.06 28.00
C ASP A 250 -18.63 11.00 28.45
N ILE A 251 -18.65 9.83 27.80
CA ILE A 251 -17.62 8.80 27.98
C ILE A 251 -16.40 9.24 27.19
N GLY A 252 -15.63 10.17 27.76
CA GLY A 252 -14.38 10.62 27.19
C GLY A 252 -13.39 9.47 27.02
N ALA A 253 -12.80 9.36 25.82
CA ALA A 253 -11.72 8.41 25.58
C ALA A 253 -10.52 8.66 26.54
N PRO A 254 -9.85 7.63 27.08
CA PRO A 254 -8.90 7.74 28.19
C PRO A 254 -7.58 8.47 27.89
N VAL A 255 -7.47 9.23 26.78
CA VAL A 255 -6.21 9.86 26.33
C VAL A 255 -6.25 11.40 26.36
N ALA A 256 -7.36 12.04 26.66
CA ALA A 256 -7.43 13.50 26.84
C ALA A 256 -8.26 13.84 28.09
N GLY A 257 -7.67 13.60 29.26
CA GLY A 257 -8.38 13.70 30.52
C GLY A 257 -8.88 15.11 30.88
N LYS A 258 -10.21 15.32 30.80
CA LYS A 258 -10.94 16.13 31.74
C LYS A 258 -11.89 15.21 32.48
N THR A 259 -11.55 14.87 33.73
CA THR A 259 -12.47 14.19 34.63
C THR A 259 -13.46 15.20 35.14
N ILE A 260 -14.76 14.98 34.91
CA ILE A 260 -15.83 15.72 35.56
C ILE A 260 -16.29 14.91 36.77
N PRO A 261 -16.35 15.50 37.96
CA PRO A 261 -16.81 14.77 39.14
C PRO A 261 -18.29 14.39 39.00
N LEU A 262 -18.58 13.13 39.20
CA LEU A 262 -19.95 12.62 39.37
C LEU A 262 -20.50 13.20 40.71
N SER A 263 -21.48 14.06 40.61
CA SER A 263 -22.29 14.54 41.73
C SER A 263 -23.59 13.77 41.82
#